data_e117be52e5cb3c73dd2bf6a74742a45c
#
_entry.id   e117be52e5cb3c73dd2bf6a74742a45c
#
_cell.length_a   1.000
_cell.length_b   1.000
_cell.length_c   1.000
_cell.angle_alpha   90.00
_cell.angle_beta   90.00
_cell.angle_gamma   90.00
#
_symmetry.space_group_name_H-M   'P 1'
#
loop_
_entity.id
_entity.type
_entity.pdbx_description
1 polymer ?
#
loop_
_entity_poly.entity_id
_entity_poly.type
_entity_poly.pdbx_seq_one_letter_code
_entity_poly.pdbx_strand_id
1 'polypeptide(L)'
;MCAGTFDIIHPGHLFYLSEARKYGDKLIVVVARDETSKTFKGKHPIHNEKERLEAVRMLKIVDEVVLGKQGNIFDIIEVIKPHVICLGYDQNVQKRQLEDELKKRGVKAEVIRIDSYMPHLYKSSKLKK
;
A
#
# COMPACT_ATOMS: atom_id res chain seq x y z
N MET A 1 -7.10 4.53 -1.84
CA MET A 1 -6.43 3.85 -0.70
C MET A 1 -5.22 3.09 -1.20
N CYS A 2 -4.13 3.20 -0.50
CA CYS A 2 -2.93 2.41 -0.74
C CYS A 2 -2.60 1.64 0.52
N ALA A 3 -1.94 0.51 0.38
CA ALA A 3 -1.51 -0.29 1.52
C ALA A 3 -0.10 -0.79 1.29
N GLY A 4 0.63 -1.02 2.36
CA GLY A 4 1.98 -1.56 2.28
C GLY A 4 2.65 -1.65 3.63
N THR A 5 3.84 -2.23 3.65
CA THR A 5 4.63 -2.32 4.88
C THR A 5 5.34 -1.00 5.17
N PHE A 6 5.94 -0.39 4.16
CA PHE A 6 6.66 0.88 4.27
C PHE A 6 7.75 0.84 5.35
N ASP A 7 8.54 -0.24 5.35
CA ASP A 7 9.59 -0.42 6.35
C ASP A 7 10.69 0.64 6.19
N ILE A 8 11.19 0.77 4.96
CA ILE A 8 12.15 1.80 4.61
C ILE A 8 11.58 2.53 3.41
N ILE A 9 11.28 3.81 3.57
CA ILE A 9 10.70 4.59 2.48
C ILE A 9 11.79 4.97 1.49
N HIS A 10 11.56 4.68 0.22
CA HIS A 10 12.49 4.95 -0.86
C HIS A 10 11.73 5.53 -2.06
N PRO A 11 12.45 5.97 -3.11
CA PRO A 11 11.79 6.61 -4.25
C PRO A 11 10.66 5.80 -4.89
N GLY A 12 10.76 4.47 -4.87
CA GLY A 12 9.70 3.61 -5.38
C GLY A 12 8.39 3.78 -4.62
N HIS A 13 8.46 3.91 -3.30
CA HIS A 13 7.28 4.18 -2.47
C HIS A 13 6.68 5.55 -2.80
N LEU A 14 7.53 6.55 -2.96
CA LEU A 14 7.07 7.90 -3.28
C LEU A 14 6.39 7.94 -4.65
N PHE A 15 6.94 7.23 -5.62
CA PHE A 15 6.33 7.12 -6.93
C PHE A 15 4.95 6.46 -6.85
N TYR A 16 4.87 5.33 -6.13
CA TYR A 16 3.62 4.60 -5.94
C TYR A 16 2.54 5.50 -5.32
N LEU A 17 2.89 6.20 -4.24
CA LEU A 17 1.94 7.08 -3.57
C LEU A 17 1.55 8.28 -4.44
N SER A 18 2.51 8.84 -5.19
CA SER A 18 2.24 9.97 -6.09
C SER A 18 1.30 9.57 -7.20
N GLU A 19 1.49 8.37 -7.78
CA GLU A 19 0.60 7.87 -8.83
C GLU A 19 -0.79 7.59 -8.27
N ALA A 20 -0.86 6.99 -7.09
CA ALA A 20 -2.12 6.69 -6.45
C ALA A 20 -2.92 7.97 -6.15
N ARG A 21 -2.24 9.05 -5.79
CA ARG A 21 -2.87 10.33 -5.49
C ARG A 21 -3.68 10.86 -6.67
N LYS A 22 -3.29 10.53 -7.89
CA LYS A 22 -3.97 11.00 -9.09
C LYS A 22 -5.37 10.43 -9.29
N TYR A 23 -5.69 9.35 -8.58
CA TYR A 23 -6.96 8.65 -8.75
C TYR A 23 -8.06 9.09 -7.79
N GLY A 24 -7.82 10.11 -6.99
CA GLY A 24 -8.84 10.59 -6.07
C GLY A 24 -8.45 11.89 -5.41
N ASP A 25 -9.36 12.43 -4.63
CA ASP A 25 -9.17 13.70 -3.94
C ASP A 25 -8.42 13.56 -2.63
N LYS A 26 -8.40 12.36 -2.07
CA LYS A 26 -7.80 12.10 -0.77
C LYS A 26 -7.03 10.79 -0.82
N LEU A 27 -5.78 10.83 -0.37
CA LEU A 27 -4.94 9.65 -0.30
C LEU A 27 -4.90 9.13 1.13
N ILE A 28 -5.45 7.93 1.32
CA ILE A 28 -5.42 7.21 2.59
C ILE A 28 -4.46 6.05 2.45
N VAL A 29 -3.49 5.96 3.35
CA VAL A 29 -2.49 4.89 3.33
C VAL A 29 -2.70 3.97 4.53
N VAL A 30 -2.74 2.68 4.28
CA VAL A 30 -2.83 1.65 5.32
C VAL A 30 -1.46 1.03 5.50
N VAL A 31 -0.92 1.15 6.70
CA VAL A 31 0.38 0.56 7.05
C VAL A 31 0.13 -0.81 7.68
N ALA A 32 0.80 -1.84 7.14
CA ALA A 32 0.62 -3.20 7.62
C ALA A 32 1.07 -3.34 9.08
N ARG A 33 0.34 -4.13 9.85
CA ARG A 33 0.76 -4.50 11.20
C ARG A 33 2.02 -5.36 11.15
N ASP A 34 2.79 -5.35 12.22
CA ASP A 34 4.00 -6.17 12.30
C ASP A 34 3.68 -7.65 12.07
N GLU A 35 2.61 -8.15 12.67
CA GLU A 35 2.20 -9.53 12.48
C GLU A 35 1.80 -9.84 11.05
N THR A 36 1.13 -8.91 10.39
CA THR A 36 0.76 -9.06 8.98
C THR A 36 2.00 -9.13 8.11
N SER A 37 2.96 -8.25 8.33
CA SER A 37 4.20 -8.24 7.56
C SER A 37 4.98 -9.53 7.76
N LYS A 38 5.04 -10.04 9.00
CA LYS A 38 5.69 -11.31 9.29
C LYS A 38 5.03 -12.45 8.53
N THR A 39 3.70 -12.48 8.52
CA THR A 39 2.94 -13.53 7.83
C THR A 39 3.26 -13.56 6.34
N PHE A 40 3.27 -12.40 5.69
CA PHE A 40 3.46 -12.34 4.24
C PHE A 40 4.93 -12.35 3.81
N LYS A 41 5.83 -11.82 4.64
CA LYS A 41 7.25 -11.69 4.29
C LYS A 41 8.15 -12.65 5.04
N GLY A 42 7.61 -13.40 5.97
CA GLY A 42 8.37 -14.40 6.75
C GLY A 42 9.23 -13.83 7.86
N LYS A 43 9.24 -12.51 8.03
CA LYS A 43 10.04 -11.88 9.09
C LYS A 43 9.44 -10.54 9.48
N HIS A 44 9.77 -10.08 10.69
CA HIS A 44 9.36 -8.76 11.12
C HIS A 44 10.10 -7.67 10.34
N PRO A 45 9.46 -6.50 10.12
CA PRO A 45 10.14 -5.34 9.57
C PRO A 45 11.24 -4.84 10.50
N ILE A 46 12.18 -4.08 9.98
CA ILE A 46 13.24 -3.44 10.77
C ILE A 46 12.63 -2.42 11.73
N HIS A 47 11.68 -1.63 11.25
CA HIS A 47 10.97 -0.65 12.06
C HIS A 47 9.61 -1.20 12.47
N ASN A 48 9.21 -0.91 13.72
CA ASN A 48 7.91 -1.38 14.20
C ASN A 48 6.76 -0.62 13.53
N GLU A 49 5.54 -1.11 13.70
CA GLU A 49 4.38 -0.54 13.03
C GLU A 49 4.16 0.93 13.37
N LYS A 50 4.43 1.35 14.59
CA LYS A 50 4.27 2.74 15.00
C LYS A 50 5.29 3.64 14.32
N GLU A 51 6.53 3.20 14.22
CA GLU A 51 7.58 3.94 13.53
C GLU A 51 7.28 4.08 12.05
N ARG A 52 6.79 3.01 11.44
CA ARG A 52 6.42 3.01 10.02
C ARG A 52 5.23 3.92 9.76
N LEU A 53 4.25 3.90 10.66
CA LEU A 53 3.09 4.79 10.57
C LEU A 53 3.51 6.26 10.60
N GLU A 54 4.40 6.62 11.53
CA GLU A 54 4.87 7.99 11.65
C GLU A 54 5.66 8.44 10.42
N ALA A 55 6.50 7.56 9.87
CA ALA A 55 7.26 7.89 8.67
C ALA A 55 6.35 8.21 7.49
N VAL A 56 5.30 7.42 7.30
CA VAL A 56 4.33 7.67 6.24
C VAL A 56 3.54 8.94 6.50
N ARG A 57 3.18 9.19 7.76
CA ARG A 57 2.42 10.37 8.13
C ARG A 57 3.14 11.66 7.81
N MET A 58 4.45 11.64 7.83
CA MET A 58 5.25 12.83 7.53
C MET A 58 5.32 13.17 6.04
N LEU A 59 4.83 12.29 5.18
CA LEU A 59 4.83 12.55 3.74
C LEU A 59 3.71 13.50 3.37
N LYS A 60 4.05 14.59 2.68
CA LYS A 60 3.09 15.64 2.35
C LYS A 60 1.97 15.18 1.43
N ILE A 61 2.24 14.18 0.59
CA ILE A 61 1.24 13.69 -0.36
C ILE A 61 0.18 12.79 0.28
N VAL A 62 0.39 12.38 1.52
CA VAL A 62 -0.54 11.51 2.24
C VAL A 62 -1.49 12.36 3.08
N ASP A 63 -2.79 12.19 2.88
CA ASP A 63 -3.80 12.92 3.64
C ASP A 63 -4.09 12.27 4.98
N GLU A 64 -4.09 10.94 5.00
CA GLU A 64 -4.42 10.18 6.21
C GLU A 64 -3.68 8.86 6.20
N VAL A 65 -3.20 8.43 7.34
CA VAL A 65 -2.52 7.15 7.48
C VAL A 65 -3.10 6.40 8.67
N VAL A 66 -3.36 5.11 8.48
CA VAL A 66 -3.92 4.25 9.52
C VAL A 66 -3.19 2.91 9.54
N LEU A 67 -3.26 2.22 10.66
CA LEU A 67 -2.77 0.84 10.74
C LEU A 67 -3.84 -0.11 10.22
N GLY A 68 -3.42 -1.17 9.55
CA GLY A 68 -4.32 -2.22 9.11
C GLY A 68 -4.96 -2.96 10.28
N LYS A 69 -6.01 -3.72 10.00
CA LYS A 69 -6.66 -4.54 11.00
C LYS A 69 -5.86 -5.82 11.24
N GLN A 70 -5.88 -6.28 12.48
CA GLN A 70 -5.34 -7.59 12.80
C GLN A 70 -6.32 -8.67 12.33
N GLY A 71 -5.79 -9.83 12.02
CA GLY A 71 -6.60 -10.94 11.51
C GLY A 71 -6.79 -10.80 10.01
N ASN A 72 -8.03 -10.61 9.54
CA ASN A 72 -8.29 -10.50 8.13
C ASN A 72 -7.88 -9.12 7.63
N ILE A 73 -6.88 -9.10 6.73
CA ILE A 73 -6.30 -7.85 6.23
C ILE A 73 -7.30 -7.03 5.39
N PHE A 74 -8.36 -7.65 4.90
CA PHE A 74 -9.36 -6.95 4.10
C PHE A 74 -10.41 -6.23 4.93
N ASP A 75 -10.42 -6.43 6.26
CA ASP A 75 -11.43 -5.79 7.12
C ASP A 75 -11.33 -4.28 7.11
N ILE A 76 -10.12 -3.73 6.93
CA ILE A 76 -9.92 -2.28 6.90
C ILE A 76 -10.69 -1.62 5.74
N ILE A 77 -10.96 -2.37 4.67
CA ILE A 77 -11.66 -1.86 3.50
C ILE A 77 -13.09 -1.43 3.87
N GLU A 78 -13.75 -2.19 4.73
CA GLU A 78 -15.10 -1.86 5.16
C GLU A 78 -15.13 -0.60 6.04
N VAL A 79 -14.05 -0.33 6.74
CA VAL A 79 -13.92 0.86 7.57
C VAL A 79 -13.68 2.10 6.70
N ILE A 80 -12.75 1.99 5.77
CA ILE A 80 -12.35 3.13 4.92
C ILE A 80 -13.35 3.39 3.81
N LYS A 81 -13.92 2.34 3.22
CA LYS A 81 -14.84 2.39 2.08
C LYS A 81 -14.26 3.25 0.94
N PRO A 82 -13.08 2.87 0.42
CA PRO A 82 -12.43 3.66 -0.61
C PRO A 82 -13.17 3.58 -1.94
N HIS A 83 -13.01 4.60 -2.77
CA HIS A 83 -13.52 4.57 -4.14
C HIS A 83 -12.53 3.88 -5.07
N VAL A 84 -11.24 3.99 -4.79
CA VAL A 84 -10.17 3.38 -5.58
C VAL A 84 -9.17 2.76 -4.63
N ILE A 85 -8.73 1.56 -4.96
CA ILE A 85 -7.66 0.87 -4.23
C ILE A 85 -6.50 0.69 -5.21
N CYS A 86 -5.33 1.21 -4.84
CA CYS A 86 -4.14 1.10 -5.66
C CYS A 86 -3.20 0.06 -5.08
N LEU A 87 -2.79 -0.89 -5.91
CA LEU A 87 -1.83 -1.92 -5.54
C LEU A 87 -0.47 -1.60 -6.15
N GLY A 88 0.60 -1.80 -5.39
CA GLY A 88 1.94 -1.70 -5.93
C GLY A 88 2.24 -2.85 -6.88
N TYR A 89 3.15 -2.63 -7.82
CA TYR A 89 3.43 -3.62 -8.85
C TYR A 89 3.97 -4.94 -8.27
N ASP A 90 4.63 -4.87 -7.12
CA ASP A 90 5.27 -6.03 -6.48
C ASP A 90 4.49 -6.56 -5.26
N GLN A 91 3.29 -6.07 -5.02
CA GLN A 91 2.51 -6.55 -3.89
C GLN A 91 1.95 -7.94 -4.18
N ASN A 92 1.96 -8.79 -3.15
CA ASN A 92 1.51 -10.18 -3.27
C ASN A 92 0.02 -10.34 -3.45
N VAL A 93 -0.76 -9.33 -3.11
CA VAL A 93 -2.22 -9.39 -3.24
C VAL A 93 -2.59 -9.36 -4.72
N GLN A 94 -3.34 -10.36 -5.16
CA GLN A 94 -3.81 -10.41 -6.54
C GLN A 94 -5.02 -9.52 -6.69
N LYS A 95 -5.07 -8.80 -7.80
CA LYS A 95 -6.17 -7.90 -8.12
C LYS A 95 -7.51 -8.63 -8.06
N ARG A 96 -7.57 -9.84 -8.63
CA ARG A 96 -8.80 -10.63 -8.67
C ARG A 96 -9.27 -11.02 -7.27
N GLN A 97 -8.34 -11.41 -6.40
CA GLN A 97 -8.66 -11.78 -5.03
C GLN A 97 -9.28 -10.59 -4.29
N LEU A 98 -8.71 -9.41 -4.49
CA LEU A 98 -9.21 -8.19 -3.86
C LEU A 98 -10.59 -7.83 -4.42
N GLU A 99 -10.78 -7.96 -5.72
CA GLU A 99 -12.08 -7.70 -6.35
C GLU A 99 -13.17 -8.63 -5.80
N ASP A 100 -12.85 -9.90 -5.60
CA ASP A 100 -13.78 -10.86 -5.01
C ASP A 100 -14.14 -10.47 -3.58
N GLU A 101 -13.16 -10.03 -2.79
CA GLU A 101 -13.40 -9.58 -1.42
C GLU A 101 -14.29 -8.34 -1.37
N LEU A 102 -14.09 -7.42 -2.30
CA LEU A 102 -14.93 -6.23 -2.40
C LEU A 102 -16.40 -6.60 -2.66
N LYS A 103 -16.62 -7.54 -3.55
CA LYS A 103 -17.98 -8.03 -3.84
C LYS A 103 -18.62 -8.64 -2.62
N LYS A 104 -17.90 -9.49 -1.91
CA LYS A 104 -18.40 -10.15 -0.70
C LYS A 104 -18.80 -9.14 0.37
N ARG A 105 -18.09 -8.04 0.45
CA ARG A 105 -18.29 -7.01 1.49
C ARG A 105 -19.23 -5.90 1.04
N GLY A 106 -19.69 -5.93 -0.20
CA GLY A 106 -20.59 -4.92 -0.72
C GLY A 106 -19.93 -3.55 -0.89
N VAL A 107 -18.60 -3.52 -1.07
CA VAL A 107 -17.86 -2.29 -1.27
C VAL A 107 -17.60 -2.10 -2.75
N LYS A 108 -18.02 -0.95 -3.28
CA LYS A 108 -17.79 -0.60 -4.67
C LYS A 108 -16.51 0.22 -4.77
N ALA A 109 -15.45 -0.41 -5.27
CA ALA A 109 -14.18 0.26 -5.46
C ALA A 109 -13.50 -0.27 -6.71
N GLU A 110 -12.79 0.60 -7.40
CA GLU A 110 -11.97 0.21 -8.53
C GLU A 110 -10.59 -0.19 -8.02
N VAL A 111 -10.04 -1.28 -8.56
CA VAL A 111 -8.72 -1.77 -8.17
C VAL A 111 -7.76 -1.48 -9.32
N ILE A 112 -6.70 -0.74 -9.02
CA ILE A 112 -5.70 -0.34 -10.01
C ILE A 112 -4.34 -0.80 -9.54
N ARG A 113 -3.58 -1.44 -10.44
CA ARG A 113 -2.19 -1.81 -10.18
C ARG A 113 -1.28 -0.72 -10.71
N ILE A 114 -0.47 -0.14 -9.82
CA ILE A 114 0.50 0.88 -10.22
C ILE A 114 1.75 0.19 -10.74
N ASP A 115 2.26 0.65 -11.87
CA ASP A 115 3.49 0.12 -12.44
C ASP A 115 4.70 0.41 -11.55
N SER A 116 5.77 -0.33 -11.78
CA SER A 116 6.99 -0.12 -11.02
C SER A 116 7.59 1.25 -11.31
N TYR A 117 8.32 1.77 -10.33
CA TYR A 117 8.96 3.08 -10.42
C TYR A 117 10.00 3.07 -11.54
N MET A 118 9.69 3.74 -12.64
CA MET A 118 10.57 3.91 -13.81
C MET A 118 11.36 2.64 -14.13
N PRO A 119 10.68 1.52 -14.43
CA PRO A 119 11.35 0.22 -14.50
C PRO A 119 12.44 0.16 -15.57
N HIS A 120 12.30 0.88 -16.64
CA HIS A 120 13.30 0.92 -17.71
C HIS A 120 14.54 1.73 -17.35
N LEU A 121 14.46 2.57 -16.31
CA LEU A 121 15.57 3.40 -15.86
C LEU A 121 16.13 2.95 -14.51
N TYR A 122 15.29 2.38 -13.65
CA TYR A 122 15.64 2.12 -12.26
C TYR A 122 15.72 0.64 -11.89
N LYS A 123 15.82 -0.23 -12.88
CA LYS A 123 16.25 -1.60 -12.60
C LYS A 123 17.68 -1.54 -12.09
N SER A 124 18.05 -2.48 -11.24
CA SER A 124 19.35 -2.43 -10.56
C SER A 124 20.52 -2.19 -11.50
N SER A 125 20.52 -2.84 -12.66
CA SER A 125 21.58 -2.66 -13.64
C SER A 125 21.63 -1.25 -14.22
N LYS A 126 20.52 -0.55 -14.25
CA LYS A 126 20.45 0.79 -14.82
C LYS A 126 20.70 1.88 -13.81
N LEU A 127 20.41 1.61 -12.56
CA LEU A 127 20.67 2.56 -11.49
C LEU A 127 22.15 2.83 -11.26
N LYS A 128 22.98 1.94 -11.74
CA LYS A 128 24.43 2.05 -11.54
C LYS A 128 25.13 2.96 -12.54
N LYS A 129 24.41 3.53 -13.41
CA LYS A 129 24.99 4.43 -14.41
C LYS A 129 25.58 5.69 -13.79
#